data_20b906d1af40f7863cde704e3b3c0832
#
_entry.id   20b906d1af40f7863cde704e3b3c0832
#
_cell.length_a   1.000
_cell.length_b   1.000
_cell.length_c   1.000
_cell.angle_alpha   90.00
_cell.angle_beta   90.00
_cell.angle_gamma   90.00
#
_symmetry.space_group_name_H-M   'P 1'
#
loop_
_entity.id
_entity.type
_entity.pdbx_description
1 polymer ?
#
loop_
_entity_poly.entity_id
_entity_poly.type
_entity_poly.pdbx_seq_one_letter_code
_entity_poly.pdbx_strand_id
1 'polypeptide(L)'
;LVQSFIPTIENMEIAKILVVDDEPSVREMVSDALSLAGYAIQIAADGFEALQALKKEKFDLLVADVNMPRVSGYELVERMRANDNAIPVIFLTARLEKPDIAKGFRAGADDYLGKPFSIEELTLRVAAILRRTLPAAQNDRQLLCGPVTLDFDTHKVTVERKEVVLSPTEFRLLAYLMENKNKVLTKHALLDEIWGMGFAESATVVDTFISYLRKKIHTSNYEGIKTVRGIGFQIVEKP
;
A
#
# COMPACT_ATOMS: atom_id res chain seq x y z
N LEU A 1 -20.43 -28.57 -29.52
CA LEU A 1 -20.86 -27.20 -29.25
C LEU A 1 -20.12 -26.74 -27.97
N VAL A 2 -18.95 -26.13 -28.16
CA VAL A 2 -18.20 -25.49 -27.08
C VAL A 2 -18.67 -24.04 -27.05
N GLN A 3 -19.52 -23.69 -26.09
CA GLN A 3 -19.91 -22.32 -25.82
C GLN A 3 -18.76 -21.66 -25.06
N SER A 4 -18.02 -20.79 -25.78
CA SER A 4 -16.99 -19.93 -25.21
C SER A 4 -17.66 -18.98 -24.23
N PHE A 5 -17.38 -19.13 -22.95
CA PHE A 5 -17.73 -18.18 -21.90
C PHE A 5 -16.78 -16.97 -22.06
N ILE A 6 -17.23 -15.95 -22.78
CA ILE A 6 -16.63 -14.62 -22.75
C ILE A 6 -17.28 -13.93 -21.55
N PRO A 7 -16.52 -13.62 -20.47
CA PRO A 7 -17.08 -12.83 -19.39
C PRO A 7 -17.40 -11.43 -19.94
N THR A 8 -18.64 -11.05 -19.84
CA THR A 8 -19.16 -9.73 -20.20
C THR A 8 -18.50 -8.68 -19.31
N ILE A 9 -17.86 -7.67 -19.91
CA ILE A 9 -17.10 -6.57 -19.29
C ILE A 9 -18.01 -5.57 -18.52
N GLU A 10 -19.22 -5.97 -18.12
CA GLU A 10 -20.26 -5.06 -17.65
C GLU A 10 -20.25 -4.74 -16.14
N ASN A 11 -19.28 -5.20 -15.34
CA ASN A 11 -19.25 -4.91 -13.89
C ASN A 11 -17.85 -4.75 -13.26
N MET A 12 -16.87 -4.21 -13.98
CA MET A 12 -15.67 -3.73 -13.31
C MET A 12 -15.89 -2.26 -12.92
N GLU A 13 -16.12 -2.00 -11.63
CA GLU A 13 -16.04 -0.62 -11.11
C GLU A 13 -14.70 -0.02 -11.53
N ILE A 14 -14.76 1.11 -12.25
CA ILE A 14 -13.57 1.85 -12.68
C ILE A 14 -12.90 2.41 -11.43
N ALA A 15 -11.67 1.98 -11.15
CA ALA A 15 -10.94 2.44 -9.98
C ALA A 15 -10.79 3.97 -9.99
N LYS A 16 -11.08 4.60 -8.85
CA LYS A 16 -11.06 6.04 -8.66
C LYS A 16 -9.79 6.49 -7.94
N ILE A 17 -9.01 7.35 -8.60
CA ILE A 17 -7.72 7.83 -8.12
C ILE A 17 -7.79 9.32 -7.77
N LEU A 18 -7.29 9.70 -6.59
CA LEU A 18 -7.09 11.10 -6.22
C LEU A 18 -5.64 11.49 -6.54
N VAL A 19 -5.46 12.48 -7.41
CA VAL A 19 -4.15 13.05 -7.78
C VAL A 19 -3.99 14.41 -7.11
N VAL A 20 -2.91 14.57 -6.34
CA VAL A 20 -2.63 15.78 -5.55
C VAL A 20 -1.23 16.29 -5.85
N ASP A 21 -1.14 17.44 -6.45
CA ASP A 21 0.13 18.13 -6.74
C ASP A 21 -0.14 19.64 -6.82
N ASP A 22 0.70 20.48 -6.24
CA ASP A 22 0.51 21.94 -6.30
C ASP A 22 0.91 22.53 -7.65
N GLU A 23 1.74 21.81 -8.43
CA GLU A 23 2.12 22.21 -9.78
C GLU A 23 1.04 21.81 -10.81
N PRO A 24 0.33 22.78 -11.45
CA PRO A 24 -0.77 22.47 -12.37
C PRO A 24 -0.36 21.57 -13.54
N SER A 25 0.83 21.80 -14.10
CA SER A 25 1.36 21.05 -15.25
C SER A 25 1.59 19.55 -14.93
N VAL A 26 2.12 19.26 -13.74
CA VAL A 26 2.33 17.88 -13.26
C VAL A 26 0.98 17.23 -12.97
N ARG A 27 0.10 17.95 -12.29
CA ARG A 27 -1.24 17.46 -11.95
C ARG A 27 -2.06 17.11 -13.17
N GLU A 28 -2.06 17.95 -14.21
CA GLU A 28 -2.75 17.72 -15.48
C GLU A 28 -2.11 16.54 -16.22
N MET A 29 -0.79 16.51 -16.37
CA MET A 29 -0.07 15.42 -17.03
C MET A 29 -0.38 14.05 -16.39
N VAL A 30 -0.34 13.96 -15.08
CA VAL A 30 -0.65 12.73 -14.34
C VAL A 30 -2.12 12.35 -14.49
N SER A 31 -3.02 13.32 -14.37
CA SER A 31 -4.46 13.11 -14.54
C SER A 31 -4.81 12.58 -15.92
N ASP A 32 -4.29 13.20 -16.98
CA ASP A 32 -4.55 12.81 -18.35
C ASP A 32 -4.02 11.40 -18.63
N ALA A 33 -2.80 11.11 -18.18
CA ALA A 33 -2.18 9.81 -18.38
C ALA A 33 -2.97 8.67 -17.72
N LEU A 34 -3.39 8.87 -16.48
CA LEU A 34 -4.17 7.86 -15.74
C LEU A 34 -5.62 7.76 -16.26
N SER A 35 -6.20 8.86 -16.75
CA SER A 35 -7.51 8.83 -17.42
C SER A 35 -7.44 8.04 -18.74
N LEU A 36 -6.39 8.21 -19.54
CA LEU A 36 -6.13 7.43 -20.76
C LEU A 36 -5.92 5.93 -20.44
N ALA A 37 -5.37 5.62 -19.27
CA ALA A 37 -5.24 4.24 -18.79
C ALA A 37 -6.56 3.63 -18.27
N GLY A 38 -7.67 4.39 -18.29
CA GLY A 38 -9.01 3.90 -17.96
C GLY A 38 -9.44 4.12 -16.51
N TYR A 39 -8.73 4.93 -15.73
CA TYR A 39 -9.09 5.25 -14.35
C TYR A 39 -9.99 6.48 -14.25
N ALA A 40 -10.86 6.53 -13.25
CA ALA A 40 -11.61 7.74 -12.90
C ALA A 40 -10.72 8.63 -12.03
N ILE A 41 -10.46 9.86 -12.47
CA ILE A 41 -9.53 10.76 -11.79
C ILE A 41 -10.27 11.93 -11.15
N GLN A 42 -9.89 12.23 -9.93
CA GLN A 42 -10.17 13.49 -9.27
C GLN A 42 -8.87 14.15 -8.90
N ILE A 43 -8.79 15.47 -9.06
CA ILE A 43 -7.59 16.27 -8.77
C ILE A 43 -7.81 17.13 -7.55
N ALA A 44 -6.71 17.44 -6.85
CA ALA A 44 -6.65 18.45 -5.79
C ALA A 44 -5.34 19.24 -5.91
N ALA A 45 -5.38 20.52 -5.64
CA ALA A 45 -4.23 21.40 -5.78
C ALA A 45 -3.33 21.41 -4.53
N ASP A 46 -3.77 20.86 -3.42
CA ASP A 46 -3.01 20.75 -2.17
C ASP A 46 -3.61 19.71 -1.21
N GLY A 47 -2.89 19.46 -0.12
CA GLY A 47 -3.33 18.47 0.87
C GLY A 47 -4.62 18.85 1.60
N PHE A 48 -4.99 20.14 1.68
CA PHE A 48 -6.24 20.55 2.29
C PHE A 48 -7.45 20.20 1.41
N GLU A 49 -7.38 20.48 0.11
CA GLU A 49 -8.40 20.06 -0.86
C GLU A 49 -8.51 18.54 -0.92
N ALA A 50 -7.36 17.83 -0.88
CA ALA A 50 -7.33 16.38 -0.84
C ALA A 50 -8.05 15.82 0.39
N LEU A 51 -7.84 16.38 1.58
CA LEU A 51 -8.55 15.95 2.79
C LEU A 51 -10.06 16.23 2.71
N GLN A 52 -10.48 17.27 2.03
CA GLN A 52 -11.90 17.53 1.79
C GLN A 52 -12.51 16.51 0.81
N ALA A 53 -11.79 16.16 -0.25
CA ALA A 53 -12.22 15.15 -1.21
C ALA A 53 -12.37 13.78 -0.53
N LEU A 54 -11.36 13.35 0.24
CA LEU A 54 -11.34 12.08 0.99
C LEU A 54 -12.48 11.95 2.03
N LYS A 55 -13.03 13.06 2.50
CA LYS A 55 -14.21 13.06 3.39
C LYS A 55 -15.53 12.90 2.65
N LYS A 56 -15.58 13.31 1.40
CA LYS A 56 -16.82 13.33 0.59
C LYS A 56 -17.01 12.06 -0.22
N GLU A 57 -15.91 11.46 -0.66
CA GLU A 57 -15.93 10.38 -1.63
C GLU A 57 -14.89 9.32 -1.29
N LYS A 58 -15.11 8.10 -1.79
CA LYS A 58 -14.16 7.00 -1.67
C LYS A 58 -13.22 7.00 -2.87
N PHE A 59 -11.97 6.69 -2.61
CA PHE A 59 -10.93 6.51 -3.62
C PHE A 59 -10.25 5.15 -3.42
N ASP A 60 -9.70 4.62 -4.49
CA ASP A 60 -8.99 3.34 -4.50
C ASP A 60 -7.48 3.54 -4.42
N LEU A 61 -6.99 4.76 -4.74
CA LEU A 61 -5.58 5.12 -4.69
C LEU A 61 -5.42 6.63 -4.51
N LEU A 62 -4.40 7.03 -3.76
CA LEU A 62 -3.90 8.40 -3.68
C LEU A 62 -2.53 8.48 -4.37
N VAL A 63 -2.38 9.39 -5.32
CA VAL A 63 -1.09 9.81 -5.91
C VAL A 63 -0.83 11.24 -5.45
N ALA A 64 0.18 11.49 -4.64
CA ALA A 64 0.40 12.78 -4.02
C ALA A 64 1.85 13.25 -4.12
N ASP A 65 2.05 14.53 -4.46
CA ASP A 65 3.35 15.16 -4.26
C ASP A 65 3.66 15.27 -2.77
N VAL A 66 4.94 15.13 -2.45
CA VAL A 66 5.42 15.26 -1.07
C VAL A 66 5.50 16.71 -0.64
N ASN A 67 5.99 17.59 -1.52
CA ASN A 67 6.38 18.96 -1.18
C ASN A 67 5.31 19.98 -1.60
N MET A 68 4.16 19.92 -0.95
CA MET A 68 3.08 20.87 -1.20
C MET A 68 2.99 21.95 -0.11
N PRO A 69 2.52 23.17 -0.45
CA PRO A 69 2.29 24.22 0.53
C PRO A 69 1.12 23.87 1.49
N ARG A 70 1.10 24.48 2.67
CA ARG A 70 0.07 24.34 3.72
C ARG A 70 0.02 22.95 4.37
N VAL A 71 -0.29 21.92 3.62
CA VAL A 71 -0.34 20.52 4.09
C VAL A 71 0.52 19.70 3.15
N SER A 72 1.66 19.22 3.64
CA SER A 72 2.56 18.34 2.87
C SER A 72 1.91 16.99 2.58
N GLY A 73 2.43 16.27 1.56
CA GLY A 73 1.97 14.91 1.27
C GLY A 73 2.12 13.99 2.48
N TYR A 74 3.19 14.12 3.25
CA TYR A 74 3.38 13.34 4.48
C TYR A 74 2.27 13.61 5.51
N GLU A 75 2.01 14.87 5.79
CA GLU A 75 0.97 15.27 6.74
C GLU A 75 -0.44 14.87 6.27
N LEU A 76 -0.71 14.94 4.96
CA LEU A 76 -1.94 14.44 4.35
C LEU A 76 -2.14 12.96 4.68
N VAL A 77 -1.13 12.13 4.45
CA VAL A 77 -1.22 10.68 4.66
C VAL A 77 -1.28 10.34 6.16
N GLU A 78 -0.52 11.02 7.01
CA GLU A 78 -0.61 10.86 8.46
C GLU A 78 -2.04 11.13 8.97
N ARG A 79 -2.66 12.22 8.54
CA ARG A 79 -4.05 12.57 8.90
C ARG A 79 -5.06 11.58 8.33
N MET A 80 -4.82 11.07 7.13
CA MET A 80 -5.65 10.04 6.50
C MET A 80 -5.59 8.74 7.30
N ARG A 81 -4.40 8.28 7.67
CA ARG A 81 -4.20 7.06 8.47
C ARG A 81 -4.75 7.19 9.89
N ALA A 82 -4.67 8.38 10.49
CA ALA A 82 -5.26 8.66 11.81
C ALA A 82 -6.80 8.55 11.83
N ASN A 83 -7.45 8.58 10.66
CA ASN A 83 -8.88 8.36 10.48
C ASN A 83 -9.21 6.98 9.89
N ASP A 84 -8.35 5.99 10.11
CA ASP A 84 -8.50 4.60 9.65
C ASP A 84 -8.70 4.45 8.13
N ASN A 85 -8.30 5.45 7.34
CA ASN A 85 -8.34 5.37 5.89
C ASN A 85 -7.08 4.67 5.39
N ALA A 86 -7.24 3.45 4.88
CA ALA A 86 -6.16 2.56 4.47
C ALA A 86 -5.93 2.52 2.95
N ILE A 87 -6.53 3.43 2.16
CA ILE A 87 -6.29 3.46 0.72
C ILE A 87 -4.79 3.52 0.42
N PRO A 88 -4.31 2.84 -0.64
CA PRO A 88 -2.91 2.86 -1.02
C PRO A 88 -2.45 4.27 -1.42
N VAL A 89 -1.17 4.54 -1.22
CA VAL A 89 -0.56 5.84 -1.50
C VAL A 89 0.73 5.68 -2.29
N ILE A 90 0.82 6.39 -3.42
CA ILE A 90 2.08 6.62 -4.15
C ILE A 90 2.50 8.07 -3.90
N PHE A 91 3.70 8.27 -3.38
CA PHE A 91 4.28 9.62 -3.33
C PHE A 91 5.08 9.92 -4.60
N LEU A 92 4.86 11.11 -5.13
CA LEU A 92 5.74 11.74 -6.11
C LEU A 92 6.72 12.64 -5.35
N THR A 93 8.02 12.54 -5.62
CA THR A 93 9.02 13.33 -4.87
C THR A 93 10.19 13.77 -5.73
N ALA A 94 10.64 15.01 -5.55
CA ALA A 94 11.87 15.49 -6.17
C ALA A 94 13.15 14.96 -5.48
N ARG A 95 13.03 14.34 -4.31
CA ARG A 95 14.16 13.84 -3.52
C ARG A 95 13.97 12.36 -3.19
N LEU A 96 14.87 11.54 -3.74
CA LEU A 96 15.00 10.11 -3.39
C LEU A 96 16.10 9.89 -2.34
N GLU A 97 16.37 10.88 -1.49
CA GLU A 97 17.36 10.68 -0.42
C GLU A 97 16.82 9.72 0.64
N LYS A 98 17.68 8.84 1.16
CA LYS A 98 17.32 7.80 2.14
C LYS A 98 16.50 8.30 3.34
N PRO A 99 16.75 9.51 3.92
CA PRO A 99 15.97 10.03 5.03
C PRO A 99 14.50 10.36 4.63
N ASP A 100 14.30 10.88 3.43
CA ASP A 100 12.97 11.30 2.94
C ASP A 100 12.10 10.09 2.59
N ILE A 101 12.67 9.08 1.95
CA ILE A 101 12.00 7.80 1.70
C ILE A 101 11.59 7.14 3.02
N ALA A 102 12.49 7.09 4.01
CA ALA A 102 12.18 6.53 5.32
C ALA A 102 11.09 7.33 6.06
N LYS A 103 11.03 8.65 5.89
CA LYS A 103 9.99 9.52 6.45
C LYS A 103 8.63 9.22 5.84
N GLY A 104 8.56 9.01 4.55
CA GLY A 104 7.30 8.79 3.89
C GLY A 104 6.73 7.40 4.10
N PHE A 105 7.56 6.37 4.12
CA PHE A 105 7.09 5.06 4.58
C PHE A 105 6.63 5.09 6.05
N ARG A 106 7.24 5.95 6.91
CA ARG A 106 6.74 6.18 8.26
C ARG A 106 5.38 6.87 8.28
N ALA A 107 5.11 7.76 7.30
CA ALA A 107 3.80 8.36 7.11
C ALA A 107 2.74 7.36 6.60
N GLY A 108 3.14 6.18 6.11
CA GLY A 108 2.25 5.11 5.68
C GLY A 108 2.01 5.05 4.17
N ALA A 109 2.97 5.51 3.35
CA ALA A 109 2.94 5.33 1.90
C ALA A 109 3.21 3.88 1.50
N ASP A 110 2.66 3.45 0.37
CA ASP A 110 2.82 2.11 -0.19
C ASP A 110 3.90 2.05 -1.28
N ASP A 111 4.15 3.17 -1.98
CA ASP A 111 5.19 3.29 -2.99
C ASP A 111 5.69 4.73 -3.14
N TYR A 112 6.84 4.88 -3.83
CA TYR A 112 7.52 6.14 -4.11
C TYR A 112 7.95 6.21 -5.56
N LEU A 113 7.77 7.37 -6.19
CA LEU A 113 8.24 7.66 -7.53
C LEU A 113 8.99 8.99 -7.56
N GLY A 114 10.27 8.94 -7.95
CA GLY A 114 11.14 10.13 -8.02
C GLY A 114 10.86 10.99 -9.24
N LYS A 115 10.73 12.30 -9.05
CA LYS A 115 10.71 13.28 -10.15
C LYS A 115 12.15 13.55 -10.63
N PRO A 116 12.45 13.55 -11.96
CA PRO A 116 11.51 13.30 -13.05
C PRO A 116 11.21 11.81 -13.25
N PHE A 117 9.96 11.45 -13.52
CA PHE A 117 9.49 10.09 -13.77
C PHE A 117 8.90 9.96 -15.18
N SER A 118 8.83 8.73 -15.68
CA SER A 118 8.09 8.44 -16.89
C SER A 118 6.61 8.12 -16.58
N ILE A 119 5.72 8.52 -17.48
CA ILE A 119 4.29 8.19 -17.40
C ILE A 119 4.07 6.68 -17.39
N GLU A 120 4.86 5.95 -18.19
CA GLU A 120 4.80 4.49 -18.22
C GLU A 120 5.12 3.88 -16.84
N GLU A 121 6.17 4.35 -16.16
CA GLU A 121 6.53 3.88 -14.82
C GLU A 121 5.42 4.15 -13.82
N LEU A 122 4.85 5.37 -13.81
CA LEU A 122 3.73 5.71 -12.94
C LEU A 122 2.53 4.79 -13.19
N THR A 123 2.14 4.61 -14.45
CA THR A 123 0.99 3.78 -14.84
C THR A 123 1.19 2.32 -14.44
N LEU A 124 2.39 1.77 -14.61
CA LEU A 124 2.73 0.41 -14.19
C LEU A 124 2.64 0.24 -12.66
N ARG A 125 3.11 1.23 -11.89
CA ARG A 125 3.03 1.22 -10.42
C ARG A 125 1.59 1.31 -9.93
N VAL A 126 0.80 2.21 -10.51
CA VAL A 126 -0.64 2.35 -10.24
C VAL A 126 -1.36 1.03 -10.51
N ALA A 127 -1.18 0.44 -11.70
CA ALA A 127 -1.77 -0.85 -12.06
C ALA A 127 -1.35 -1.98 -11.10
N ALA A 128 -0.07 -2.02 -10.72
CA ALA A 128 0.45 -3.01 -9.79
C ALA A 128 -0.19 -2.88 -8.39
N ILE A 129 -0.37 -1.66 -7.89
CA ILE A 129 -1.00 -1.42 -6.59
C ILE A 129 -2.49 -1.77 -6.66
N LEU A 130 -3.23 -1.26 -7.64
CA LEU A 130 -4.67 -1.51 -7.77
C LEU A 130 -5.00 -2.98 -8.00
N ARG A 131 -4.22 -3.72 -8.81
CA ARG A 131 -4.38 -5.17 -8.96
C ARG A 131 -4.25 -5.93 -7.65
N ARG A 132 -3.52 -5.40 -6.70
CA ARG A 132 -3.27 -5.99 -5.38
C ARG A 132 -4.37 -5.67 -4.38
N THR A 133 -5.19 -4.64 -4.65
CA THR A 133 -6.36 -4.26 -3.85
C THR A 133 -7.65 -4.90 -4.34
N LEU A 134 -7.67 -5.44 -5.58
CA LEU A 134 -8.83 -6.18 -6.09
C LEU A 134 -8.85 -7.60 -5.49
N PRO A 135 -10.02 -8.12 -5.10
CA PRO A 135 -10.14 -9.49 -4.62
C PRO A 135 -9.62 -10.44 -5.70
N ALA A 136 -8.60 -11.22 -5.40
CA ALA A 136 -8.21 -12.33 -6.25
C ALA A 136 -9.39 -13.31 -6.32
N ALA A 137 -9.75 -13.73 -7.54
CA ALA A 137 -10.86 -14.65 -7.77
C ALA A 137 -10.76 -15.88 -6.85
N GLN A 138 -11.81 -16.05 -6.06
CA GLN A 138 -12.24 -17.24 -5.32
C GLN A 138 -11.18 -18.30 -5.00
N ASN A 139 -10.57 -18.17 -3.84
CA ASN A 139 -10.16 -19.28 -3.00
C ASN A 139 -10.56 -18.92 -1.58
N ASP A 140 -11.36 -19.77 -0.92
CA ASP A 140 -11.69 -19.73 0.52
C ASP A 140 -10.36 -19.82 1.33
N ARG A 141 -9.59 -18.75 1.37
CA ARG A 141 -8.23 -18.79 1.87
C ARG A 141 -8.06 -17.82 3.03
N GLN A 142 -8.27 -18.38 4.20
CA GLN A 142 -7.89 -17.72 5.45
C GLN A 142 -6.54 -18.24 5.92
N LEU A 143 -5.67 -17.34 6.32
CA LEU A 143 -4.43 -17.65 7.02
C LEU A 143 -4.63 -17.44 8.51
N LEU A 144 -4.14 -18.38 9.29
CA LEU A 144 -4.16 -18.36 10.75
C LEU A 144 -2.73 -18.45 11.30
N CYS A 145 -2.39 -17.53 12.21
CA CYS A 145 -1.12 -17.57 12.93
C CYS A 145 -1.29 -17.00 14.35
N GLY A 146 -1.35 -17.90 15.33
CA GLY A 146 -1.70 -17.53 16.71
C GLY A 146 -3.09 -16.85 16.77
N PRO A 147 -3.21 -15.66 17.38
CA PRO A 147 -4.48 -14.93 17.45
C PRO A 147 -4.81 -14.15 16.17
N VAL A 148 -3.94 -14.17 15.16
CA VAL A 148 -4.09 -13.40 13.92
C VAL A 148 -4.80 -14.24 12.87
N THR A 149 -5.89 -13.71 12.33
CA THR A 149 -6.60 -14.24 11.16
C THR A 149 -6.50 -13.23 10.03
N LEU A 150 -6.08 -13.67 8.84
CA LEU A 150 -6.04 -12.88 7.62
C LEU A 150 -6.96 -13.56 6.60
N ASP A 151 -7.91 -12.81 6.08
CA ASP A 151 -8.91 -13.28 5.12
C ASP A 151 -8.67 -12.55 3.79
N PHE A 152 -8.34 -13.33 2.74
CA PHE A 152 -8.05 -12.80 1.43
C PHE A 152 -9.30 -12.33 0.69
N ASP A 153 -10.46 -12.96 0.96
CA ASP A 153 -11.69 -12.66 0.23
C ASP A 153 -12.31 -11.35 0.70
N THR A 154 -12.25 -11.11 2.00
CA THR A 154 -12.77 -9.87 2.59
C THR A 154 -11.69 -8.80 2.78
N HIS A 155 -10.42 -9.10 2.51
CA HIS A 155 -9.26 -8.24 2.81
C HIS A 155 -9.19 -7.77 4.25
N LYS A 156 -9.71 -8.58 5.18
CA LYS A 156 -9.75 -8.26 6.61
C LYS A 156 -8.67 -8.99 7.39
N VAL A 157 -8.16 -8.30 8.38
CA VAL A 157 -7.28 -8.89 9.40
C VAL A 157 -7.94 -8.72 10.76
N THR A 158 -7.95 -9.78 11.53
CA THR A 158 -8.37 -9.72 12.93
C THR A 158 -7.28 -10.24 13.84
N VAL A 159 -7.16 -9.63 15.02
CA VAL A 159 -6.29 -10.07 16.12
C VAL A 159 -7.15 -10.24 17.35
N GLU A 160 -7.13 -11.44 17.96
CA GLU A 160 -8.03 -11.77 19.07
C GLU A 160 -9.52 -11.46 18.75
N ARG A 161 -9.94 -11.70 17.50
CA ARG A 161 -11.29 -11.42 16.94
C ARG A 161 -11.64 -9.93 16.80
N LYS A 162 -10.70 -9.01 16.99
CA LYS A 162 -10.89 -7.58 16.74
C LYS A 162 -10.30 -7.22 15.39
N GLU A 163 -11.06 -6.49 14.58
CA GLU A 163 -10.62 -6.03 13.28
C GLU A 163 -9.45 -5.03 13.42
N VAL A 164 -8.44 -5.20 12.57
CA VAL A 164 -7.24 -4.36 12.51
C VAL A 164 -7.09 -3.83 11.10
N VAL A 165 -7.04 -2.51 10.96
CA VAL A 165 -6.89 -1.85 9.66
C VAL A 165 -5.43 -1.87 9.25
N LEU A 166 -5.14 -2.55 8.12
CA LEU A 166 -3.83 -2.58 7.49
C LEU A 166 -3.87 -1.84 6.15
N SER A 167 -2.77 -1.17 5.79
CA SER A 167 -2.59 -0.72 4.41
C SER A 167 -2.36 -1.92 3.48
N PRO A 168 -2.55 -1.77 2.15
CA PRO A 168 -2.32 -2.87 1.21
C PRO A 168 -0.93 -3.50 1.31
N THR A 169 0.10 -2.70 1.52
CA THR A 169 1.48 -3.19 1.70
C THR A 169 1.67 -3.92 3.02
N GLU A 170 1.09 -3.42 4.12
CA GLU A 170 1.09 -4.12 5.41
C GLU A 170 0.36 -5.47 5.31
N PHE A 171 -0.81 -5.49 4.64
CA PHE A 171 -1.57 -6.72 4.42
C PHE A 171 -0.76 -7.77 3.65
N ARG A 172 -0.13 -7.38 2.55
CA ARG A 172 0.73 -8.28 1.74
C ARG A 172 1.93 -8.80 2.52
N LEU A 173 2.61 -7.92 3.26
CA LEU A 173 3.76 -8.31 4.08
C LEU A 173 3.33 -9.31 5.16
N LEU A 174 2.20 -9.07 5.82
CA LEU A 174 1.65 -9.99 6.80
C LEU A 174 1.25 -11.32 6.16
N ALA A 175 0.56 -11.30 5.03
CA ALA A 175 0.17 -12.51 4.28
C ALA A 175 1.40 -13.35 3.93
N TYR A 176 2.43 -12.75 3.34
CA TYR A 176 3.65 -13.45 2.95
C TYR A 176 4.41 -14.03 4.16
N LEU A 177 4.46 -13.30 5.27
CA LEU A 177 5.01 -13.84 6.51
C LEU A 177 4.21 -15.04 7.01
N MET A 178 2.86 -14.96 6.99
CA MET A 178 1.97 -16.03 7.46
C MET A 178 1.99 -17.27 6.55
N GLU A 179 2.10 -17.10 5.24
CA GLU A 179 2.30 -18.21 4.28
C GLU A 179 3.62 -18.95 4.51
N ASN A 180 4.62 -18.25 4.98
CA ASN A 180 5.93 -18.76 5.31
C ASN A 180 6.17 -18.88 6.82
N LYS A 181 5.12 -19.11 7.60
CA LYS A 181 5.22 -19.21 9.07
C LYS A 181 6.31 -20.19 9.49
N ASN A 182 7.00 -19.85 10.56
CA ASN A 182 8.14 -20.60 11.13
C ASN A 182 9.40 -20.61 10.25
N LYS A 183 9.42 -19.96 9.08
CA LYS A 183 10.63 -19.79 8.26
C LYS A 183 11.20 -18.39 8.48
N VAL A 184 12.53 -18.29 8.47
CA VAL A 184 13.21 -17.02 8.49
C VAL A 184 13.30 -16.48 7.06
N LEU A 185 12.69 -15.31 6.83
CA LEU A 185 12.73 -14.60 5.56
C LEU A 185 13.77 -13.49 5.63
N THR A 186 14.67 -13.45 4.66
CA THR A 186 15.67 -12.39 4.60
C THR A 186 15.03 -11.06 4.24
N LYS A 187 15.66 -9.95 4.65
CA LYS A 187 15.17 -8.60 4.28
C LYS A 187 15.11 -8.43 2.77
N HIS A 188 16.04 -9.01 2.04
CA HIS A 188 16.08 -8.95 0.57
C HIS A 188 14.89 -9.70 -0.04
N ALA A 189 14.62 -10.94 0.41
CA ALA A 189 13.48 -11.70 -0.07
C ALA A 189 12.15 -11.00 0.21
N LEU A 190 11.99 -10.38 1.39
CA LEU A 190 10.82 -9.57 1.71
C LEU A 190 10.71 -8.33 0.83
N LEU A 191 11.84 -7.68 0.55
CA LEU A 191 11.87 -6.50 -0.31
C LEU A 191 11.46 -6.83 -1.74
N ASP A 192 12.04 -7.89 -2.31
CA ASP A 192 11.75 -8.31 -3.69
C ASP A 192 10.30 -8.75 -3.86
N GLU A 193 9.77 -9.52 -2.91
CA GLU A 193 8.38 -10.01 -2.98
C GLU A 193 7.36 -8.90 -2.83
N ILE A 194 7.58 -7.97 -1.90
CA ILE A 194 6.58 -6.96 -1.55
C ILE A 194 6.69 -5.73 -2.43
N TRP A 195 7.89 -5.30 -2.80
CA TRP A 195 8.12 -4.06 -3.58
C TRP A 195 8.63 -4.31 -5.01
N GLY A 196 9.19 -5.50 -5.30
CA GLY A 196 9.68 -5.88 -6.63
C GLY A 196 11.17 -5.62 -6.84
N MET A 197 11.74 -6.26 -7.85
CA MET A 197 13.13 -6.06 -8.26
C MET A 197 13.36 -4.62 -8.71
N GLY A 198 14.28 -3.91 -8.08
CA GLY A 198 14.59 -2.49 -8.34
C GLY A 198 14.62 -1.63 -7.07
N PHE A 199 14.09 -2.14 -5.95
CA PHE A 199 14.15 -1.48 -4.64
C PHE A 199 15.43 -1.78 -3.84
N ALA A 200 16.48 -2.28 -4.49
CA ALA A 200 17.70 -2.81 -3.84
C ALA A 200 18.41 -1.84 -2.86
N GLU A 201 18.04 -0.55 -2.82
CA GLU A 201 18.76 0.44 -2.01
C GLU A 201 18.21 0.67 -0.60
N SER A 202 17.08 0.08 -0.20
CA SER A 202 16.45 0.45 1.08
C SER A 202 15.91 -0.73 1.90
N ALA A 203 16.80 -1.60 2.35
CA ALA A 203 16.48 -2.66 3.34
C ALA A 203 15.80 -2.11 4.63
N THR A 204 15.95 -0.81 4.91
CA THR A 204 15.31 -0.11 6.03
C THR A 204 13.77 0.01 5.88
N VAL A 205 13.25 -0.08 4.66
CA VAL A 205 11.79 -0.10 4.40
C VAL A 205 11.15 -1.29 5.09
N VAL A 206 11.74 -2.48 4.93
CA VAL A 206 11.24 -3.70 5.58
C VAL A 206 11.16 -3.53 7.09
N ASP A 207 12.21 -2.97 7.73
CA ASP A 207 12.22 -2.73 9.18
C ASP A 207 11.05 -1.80 9.61
N THR A 208 10.77 -0.80 8.79
CA THR A 208 9.68 0.15 9.05
C THR A 208 8.31 -0.54 9.02
N PHE A 209 8.01 -1.30 7.97
CA PHE A 209 6.73 -2.01 7.86
C PHE A 209 6.59 -3.14 8.90
N ILE A 210 7.67 -3.84 9.23
CA ILE A 210 7.69 -4.78 10.35
C ILE A 210 7.36 -4.07 11.67
N SER A 211 7.89 -2.87 11.89
CA SER A 211 7.57 -2.08 13.09
C SER A 211 6.08 -1.70 13.14
N TYR A 212 5.48 -1.35 11.99
CA TYR A 212 4.04 -1.04 11.93
C TYR A 212 3.17 -2.27 12.16
N LEU A 213 3.50 -3.38 11.52
CA LEU A 213 2.79 -4.64 11.78
C LEU A 213 2.85 -5.02 13.25
N ARG A 214 4.02 -4.95 13.88
CA ARG A 214 4.16 -5.23 15.32
C ARG A 214 3.24 -4.39 16.16
N LYS A 215 3.17 -3.08 15.90
CA LYS A 215 2.26 -2.16 16.63
C LYS A 215 0.80 -2.52 16.49
N LYS A 216 0.41 -3.13 15.36
CA LYS A 216 -0.99 -3.44 15.04
C LYS A 216 -1.39 -4.85 15.44
N ILE A 217 -0.48 -5.84 15.33
CA ILE A 217 -0.82 -7.26 15.54
C ILE A 217 -0.23 -7.87 16.82
N HIS A 218 0.77 -7.24 17.45
CA HIS A 218 1.26 -7.70 18.75
C HIS A 218 0.26 -7.31 19.85
N THR A 219 0.08 -8.22 20.80
CA THR A 219 -0.73 -8.01 22.00
C THR A 219 0.11 -8.32 23.24
N SER A 220 -0.44 -8.11 24.45
CA SER A 220 0.23 -8.49 25.69
C SER A 220 0.60 -9.99 25.75
N ASN A 221 -0.11 -10.82 24.98
CA ASN A 221 0.04 -12.28 25.01
C ASN A 221 0.61 -12.85 23.69
N TYR A 222 0.84 -12.00 22.69
CA TYR A 222 1.31 -12.45 21.38
C TYR A 222 2.30 -11.48 20.74
N GLU A 223 3.52 -11.92 20.59
CA GLU A 223 4.59 -11.24 19.86
C GLU A 223 5.09 -12.13 18.72
N GLY A 224 4.23 -12.42 17.74
CA GLY A 224 4.49 -13.40 16.69
C GLY A 224 5.61 -13.03 15.72
N ILE A 225 5.82 -11.74 15.41
CA ILE A 225 6.90 -11.35 14.51
C ILE A 225 8.21 -11.22 15.29
N LYS A 226 9.15 -12.12 15.01
CA LYS A 226 10.50 -12.15 15.62
C LYS A 226 11.54 -11.60 14.66
N THR A 227 12.58 -10.96 15.21
CA THR A 227 13.77 -10.57 14.45
C THR A 227 14.86 -11.63 14.64
N VAL A 228 15.35 -12.17 13.54
CA VAL A 228 16.54 -13.02 13.53
C VAL A 228 17.74 -12.14 13.15
N ARG A 229 18.55 -11.80 14.14
CA ARG A 229 19.66 -10.85 13.99
C ARG A 229 20.58 -11.23 12.84
N GLY A 230 20.92 -10.28 11.99
CA GLY A 230 21.79 -10.47 10.83
C GLY A 230 21.18 -11.20 9.65
N ILE A 231 19.93 -11.72 9.75
CA ILE A 231 19.29 -12.50 8.70
C ILE A 231 17.99 -11.82 8.22
N GLY A 232 17.00 -11.64 9.11
CA GLY A 232 15.71 -11.11 8.69
C GLY A 232 14.61 -11.27 9.74
N PHE A 233 13.42 -11.69 9.29
CA PHE A 233 12.22 -11.78 10.12
C PHE A 233 11.53 -13.13 9.97
N GLN A 234 10.78 -13.49 10.98
CA GLN A 234 10.00 -14.72 11.04
C GLN A 234 8.68 -14.42 11.77
N ILE A 235 7.58 -15.02 11.33
CA ILE A 235 6.34 -15.06 12.13
C ILE A 235 6.16 -16.44 12.74
N VAL A 236 5.72 -16.51 13.99
CA VAL A 236 5.51 -17.75 14.75
C VAL A 236 4.13 -17.76 15.39
N GLU A 237 3.53 -18.95 15.52
CA GLU A 237 2.20 -19.11 16.12
C GLU A 237 2.21 -18.91 17.64
N LYS A 238 3.30 -19.34 18.27
CA LYS A 238 3.53 -19.19 19.71
C LYS A 238 4.84 -18.46 19.92
N PRO A 239 4.87 -17.36 20.65
CA PRO A 239 6.08 -16.58 20.93
C PRO A 239 7.06 -17.33 21.81
#